data_c876b0686165da596ad82aae5ef509c7
#
_entry.id   c876b0686165da596ad82aae5ef509c7
#
_cell.length_a   1.000
_cell.length_b   1.000
_cell.length_c   1.000
_cell.angle_alpha   90.00
_cell.angle_beta   90.00
_cell.angle_gamma   90.00
#
_symmetry.space_group_name_H-M   'P 1'
#
loop_
_entity.id
_entity.type
_entity.pdbx_description
1 polymer ?
#
loop_
_entity_poly.entity_id
_entity_poly.type
_entity_poly.pdbx_seq_one_letter_code
_entity_poly.pdbx_strand_id
1 'polypeptide(L)'
;MNYIIIQKEKEIFKLNIKDIYYIQMHPSKAHTVQIVTEDASFALFQNLSKLEKQYGETLTRCHRNCLVNLEWLKSIDIQSKTLFLGEEGRYAVQYARRRYRDISQKWLKQGE
;
A
#
# COMPACT_ATOMS: atom_id res chain seq x y z
N MET A 1 0.34 8.27 13.83
CA MET A 1 1.53 7.45 14.11
C MET A 1 2.22 7.07 12.80
N ASN A 2 3.54 6.97 12.84
CA ASN A 2 4.32 6.75 11.62
C ASN A 2 4.84 5.30 11.49
N TYR A 3 4.43 4.42 12.39
CA TYR A 3 4.95 3.06 12.43
C TYR A 3 3.83 2.06 12.62
N ILE A 4 4.05 0.87 12.04
CA ILE A 4 3.24 -0.31 12.34
C ILE A 4 4.14 -1.29 13.13
N ILE A 5 3.61 -1.85 14.20
CA ILE A 5 4.34 -2.86 14.98
C ILE A 5 4.17 -4.21 14.29
N ILE A 6 5.28 -4.83 13.95
CA ILE A 6 5.31 -6.14 13.29
C ILE A 6 5.96 -7.14 14.21
N GLN A 7 5.33 -8.29 14.37
CA GLN A 7 5.94 -9.44 15.03
C GLN A 7 6.19 -10.52 13.99
N LYS A 8 7.45 -10.91 13.84
CA LYS A 8 7.84 -11.96 12.90
C LYS A 8 8.73 -12.92 13.67
N GLU A 9 8.24 -14.16 13.85
CA GLU A 9 8.91 -15.17 14.67
C GLU A 9 9.13 -14.64 16.08
N LYS A 10 10.38 -14.46 16.52
CA LYS A 10 10.71 -13.99 17.85
C LYS A 10 11.13 -12.52 17.88
N GLU A 11 10.99 -11.83 16.77
CA GLU A 11 11.32 -10.41 16.69
C GLU A 11 10.08 -9.53 16.66
N ILE A 12 10.15 -8.41 17.35
CA ILE A 12 9.15 -7.35 17.27
C ILE A 12 9.89 -6.11 16.82
N PHE A 13 9.40 -5.47 15.76
CA PHE A 13 10.02 -4.25 15.25
C PHE A 13 8.97 -3.25 14.77
N LYS A 14 9.41 -2.01 14.64
CA LYS A 14 8.59 -0.93 14.11
C LYS A 14 8.86 -0.79 12.62
N LEU A 15 7.82 -0.93 11.81
CA LEU A 15 7.92 -0.71 10.38
C LEU A 15 7.45 0.70 10.07
N ASN A 16 8.33 1.49 9.46
CA ASN A 16 8.00 2.86 9.09
C ASN A 16 6.99 2.86 7.95
N ILE A 17 5.90 3.61 8.10
CA ILE A 17 4.85 3.70 7.07
C ILE A 17 5.44 4.16 5.73
N LYS A 18 6.44 5.03 5.75
CA LYS A 18 7.07 5.53 4.52
C LYS A 18 7.79 4.47 3.72
N ASP A 19 8.16 3.35 4.35
CA ASP A 19 8.84 2.26 3.66
C ASP A 19 7.87 1.28 3.02
N ILE A 20 6.57 1.43 3.27
CA ILE A 20 5.56 0.54 2.73
C ILE A 20 5.20 0.98 1.31
N TYR A 21 5.23 0.04 0.37
CA TYR A 21 4.77 0.28 -0.99
C TYR A 21 3.26 0.10 -1.10
N TYR A 22 2.75 -1.02 -0.59
CA TYR A 22 1.32 -1.28 -0.57
C TYR A 22 0.97 -2.32 0.49
N ILE A 23 -0.31 -2.36 0.82
CA ILE A 23 -0.87 -3.34 1.74
C ILE A 23 -2.08 -3.95 1.05
N GLN A 24 -2.13 -5.28 0.99
CA GLN A 24 -3.25 -5.97 0.36
C GLN A 24 -3.80 -7.04 1.29
N MET A 25 -5.00 -7.52 0.99
CA MET A 25 -5.55 -8.68 1.69
C MET A 25 -4.62 -9.86 1.46
N HIS A 26 -4.35 -10.62 2.51
CA HIS A 26 -3.48 -11.78 2.40
C HIS A 26 -4.17 -12.84 1.52
N PRO A 27 -3.45 -13.45 0.57
CA PRO A 27 -4.07 -14.39 -0.37
C PRO A 27 -4.58 -15.69 0.28
N SER A 28 -4.05 -16.07 1.44
CA SER A 28 -4.41 -17.36 2.04
C SER A 28 -4.79 -17.29 3.52
N LYS A 29 -4.46 -16.22 4.22
CA LYS A 29 -4.75 -16.11 5.66
C LYS A 29 -5.95 -15.21 5.91
N ALA A 30 -6.97 -15.74 6.61
CA ALA A 30 -8.16 -14.98 6.95
C ALA A 30 -7.84 -13.82 7.88
N HIS A 31 -8.55 -12.71 7.75
CA HIS A 31 -8.45 -11.53 8.60
C HIS A 31 -7.03 -10.97 8.71
N THR A 32 -6.24 -11.19 7.67
CA THR A 32 -4.82 -10.85 7.65
C THR A 32 -4.53 -10.02 6.41
N VAL A 33 -3.64 -9.02 6.56
CA VAL A 33 -3.13 -8.25 5.44
C VAL A 33 -1.69 -8.63 5.19
N GLN A 34 -1.24 -8.39 3.96
CA GLN A 34 0.15 -8.53 3.56
C GLN A 34 0.71 -7.15 3.30
N ILE A 35 1.75 -6.78 4.04
CA ILE A 35 2.43 -5.49 3.90
C ILE A 35 3.67 -5.70 3.06
N VAL A 36 3.81 -4.93 1.98
CA VAL A 36 4.91 -5.10 1.03
C VAL A 36 5.82 -3.87 1.07
N THR A 37 7.08 -4.13 1.33
CA THR A 37 8.16 -3.14 1.25
C THR A 37 9.15 -3.61 0.20
N GLU A 38 10.27 -2.89 0.02
CA GLU A 38 11.30 -3.35 -0.90
C GLU A 38 11.89 -4.68 -0.42
N ASP A 39 11.83 -5.68 -1.27
CA ASP A 39 12.39 -7.02 -1.06
C ASP A 39 11.87 -7.75 0.18
N ALA A 40 10.78 -7.29 0.78
CA ALA A 40 10.22 -7.95 1.96
C ALA A 40 8.70 -7.83 2.01
N SER A 41 8.07 -8.79 2.67
CA SER A 41 6.65 -8.71 2.97
C SER A 41 6.38 -9.27 4.36
N PHE A 42 5.33 -8.74 4.98
CA PHE A 42 4.97 -9.08 6.36
C PHE A 42 3.47 -9.34 6.45
N ALA A 43 3.09 -10.32 7.25
CA ALA A 43 1.68 -10.58 7.54
C ALA A 43 1.27 -9.89 8.83
N LEU A 44 0.09 -9.29 8.84
CA LEU A 44 -0.45 -8.61 10.02
C LEU A 44 -1.93 -8.95 10.16
N PHE A 45 -2.33 -9.42 11.34
CA PHE A 45 -3.74 -9.66 11.65
C PHE A 45 -4.44 -8.32 11.86
N GLN A 46 -5.03 -7.79 10.79
CA GLN A 46 -5.65 -6.48 10.78
C GLN A 46 -6.51 -6.36 9.52
N ASN A 47 -7.45 -5.43 9.50
CA ASN A 47 -8.22 -5.17 8.29
C ASN A 47 -7.80 -3.86 7.62
N LEU A 48 -8.04 -3.79 6.31
CA LEU A 48 -7.63 -2.65 5.51
C LEU A 48 -8.35 -1.35 5.89
N SER A 49 -9.61 -1.45 6.28
CA SER A 49 -10.39 -0.25 6.62
C SER A 49 -9.83 0.46 7.84
N LYS A 50 -9.37 -0.28 8.85
CA LYS A 50 -8.72 0.32 10.00
C LYS A 50 -7.39 0.97 9.62
N LEU A 51 -6.61 0.31 8.77
CA LEU A 51 -5.33 0.86 8.32
C LEU A 51 -5.53 2.10 7.47
N GLU A 52 -6.54 2.09 6.60
CA GLU A 52 -6.88 3.26 5.80
C GLU A 52 -7.25 4.45 6.67
N LYS A 53 -8.04 4.20 7.71
CA LYS A 53 -8.46 5.25 8.65
C LYS A 53 -7.30 5.80 9.45
N GLN A 54 -6.42 4.91 9.90
CA GLN A 54 -5.29 5.27 10.76
C GLN A 54 -4.15 5.95 10.00
N TYR A 55 -3.90 5.53 8.76
CA TYR A 55 -2.76 5.98 7.97
C TYR A 55 -3.18 6.62 6.64
N GLY A 56 -4.39 7.16 6.57
CA GLY A 56 -4.96 7.69 5.33
C GLY A 56 -4.21 8.87 4.72
N GLU A 57 -3.34 9.52 5.48
CA GLU A 57 -2.50 10.58 4.92
C GLU A 57 -1.40 10.03 4.01
N THR A 58 -0.97 8.80 4.23
CA THR A 58 0.11 8.17 3.47
C THR A 58 -0.40 7.06 2.57
N LEU A 59 -1.38 6.28 3.05
CA LEU A 59 -1.90 5.12 2.34
C LEU A 59 -3.27 5.43 1.75
N THR A 60 -3.41 5.25 0.45
CA THR A 60 -4.62 5.54 -0.29
C THR A 60 -5.26 4.24 -0.78
N ARG A 61 -6.57 4.12 -0.59
CA ARG A 61 -7.28 2.95 -1.11
C ARG A 61 -7.28 2.99 -2.63
N CYS A 62 -6.66 2.00 -3.26
CA CYS A 62 -6.63 1.91 -4.72
C CYS A 62 -7.57 0.81 -5.24
N HIS A 63 -7.94 -0.10 -4.38
CA HIS A 63 -8.83 -1.21 -4.70
C HIS A 63 -9.50 -1.66 -3.40
N ARG A 64 -10.64 -2.34 -3.47
CA ARG A 64 -11.27 -2.82 -2.24
C ARG A 64 -10.35 -3.69 -1.39
N ASN A 65 -9.36 -4.32 -2.02
CA ASN A 65 -8.42 -5.23 -1.36
C ASN A 65 -7.02 -4.65 -1.21
N CYS A 66 -6.81 -3.36 -1.48
CA CYS A 66 -5.45 -2.81 -1.51
C CYS A 66 -5.39 -1.34 -1.11
N LEU A 67 -4.38 -1.02 -0.29
CA LEU A 67 -3.94 0.34 0.00
C LEU A 67 -2.58 0.55 -0.63
N VAL A 68 -2.33 1.72 -1.18
CA VAL A 68 -1.07 2.02 -1.86
C VAL A 68 -0.46 3.30 -1.29
N ASN A 69 0.87 3.32 -1.23
CA ASN A 69 1.61 4.52 -0.85
C ASN A 69 1.98 5.28 -2.13
N LEU A 70 1.29 6.39 -2.38
CA LEU A 70 1.46 7.15 -3.62
C LEU A 70 2.81 7.84 -3.72
N GLU A 71 3.53 8.00 -2.61
CA GLU A 71 4.90 8.54 -2.67
C GLU A 71 5.83 7.62 -3.46
N TRP A 72 5.52 6.32 -3.53
CA TRP A 72 6.31 5.35 -4.29
C TRP A 72 5.76 5.08 -5.68
N LEU A 73 4.66 5.75 -6.06
CA LEU A 73 4.07 5.55 -7.39
C LEU A 73 4.98 6.15 -8.45
N LYS A 74 5.42 5.29 -9.38
CA LYS A 74 6.29 5.66 -10.49
C LYS A 74 5.49 6.01 -11.74
N SER A 75 4.51 5.17 -12.08
CA SER A 75 3.70 5.37 -13.27
C SER A 75 2.37 4.65 -13.15
N ILE A 76 1.44 5.07 -13.98
CA ILE A 76 0.11 4.46 -14.07
C ILE A 76 -0.11 3.99 -15.50
N ASP A 77 -0.43 2.71 -15.67
CA ASP A 77 -0.89 2.19 -16.96
C ASP A 77 -2.41 2.22 -16.95
N ILE A 78 -2.98 3.16 -17.69
CA ILE A 78 -4.43 3.37 -17.71
C ILE A 78 -5.14 2.21 -18.40
N GLN A 79 -4.53 1.65 -19.41
CA GLN A 79 -5.14 0.55 -20.18
C GLN A 79 -5.28 -0.70 -19.33
N SER A 80 -4.23 -1.10 -18.62
CA SER A 80 -4.25 -2.28 -17.77
C SER A 80 -4.70 -2.01 -16.34
N LYS A 81 -4.97 -0.76 -16.00
CA LYS A 81 -5.34 -0.32 -14.64
C LYS A 81 -4.32 -0.78 -13.60
N THR A 82 -3.05 -0.53 -13.89
CA THR A 82 -1.95 -0.97 -13.05
C THR A 82 -1.15 0.23 -12.55
N LEU A 83 -0.81 0.17 -11.25
CA LEU A 83 0.09 1.13 -10.61
C LEU A 83 1.45 0.47 -10.46
N PHE A 84 2.50 1.16 -10.92
CA PHE A 84 3.87 0.68 -10.77
C PHE A 84 4.57 1.46 -9.69
N LEU A 85 5.09 0.74 -8.69
CA LEU A 85 5.63 1.31 -7.46
C LEU A 85 7.11 0.96 -7.29
N GLY A 86 7.79 1.80 -6.50
CA GLY A 86 9.21 1.61 -6.22
C GLY A 86 10.07 2.45 -7.12
N GLU A 87 11.37 2.54 -6.80
CA GLU A 87 12.29 3.39 -7.57
C GLU A 87 12.31 3.05 -9.05
N GLU A 88 12.25 1.77 -9.39
CA GLU A 88 12.29 1.30 -10.78
C GLU A 88 10.91 0.85 -11.28
N GLY A 89 9.86 1.05 -10.46
CA GLY A 89 8.52 0.66 -10.85
C GLY A 89 8.31 -0.84 -10.99
N ARG A 90 9.06 -1.64 -10.28
CA ARG A 90 8.98 -3.10 -10.41
C ARG A 90 7.86 -3.76 -9.62
N TYR A 91 7.24 -3.04 -8.71
CA TYR A 91 6.09 -3.54 -7.96
C TYR A 91 4.81 -3.08 -8.62
N ALA A 92 3.91 -4.00 -8.89
CA ALA A 92 2.69 -3.70 -9.63
C ALA A 92 1.46 -4.08 -8.81
N VAL A 93 0.51 -3.16 -8.71
CA VAL A 93 -0.79 -3.45 -8.12
C VAL A 93 -1.88 -2.89 -9.04
N GLN A 94 -3.03 -3.56 -9.04
CA GLN A 94 -4.16 -3.08 -9.83
C GLN A 94 -5.00 -2.10 -9.03
N TYR A 95 -5.62 -1.16 -9.73
CA TYR A 95 -6.57 -0.25 -9.10
C TYR A 95 -7.96 -0.44 -9.69
N ALA A 96 -8.97 -0.08 -8.91
CA ALA A 96 -10.34 -0.10 -9.39
C ALA A 96 -10.61 1.18 -10.20
N ARG A 97 -11.30 1.06 -11.34
CA ARG A 97 -11.59 2.17 -12.24
C ARG A 97 -12.17 3.38 -11.52
N ARG A 98 -13.07 3.17 -10.58
CA ARG A 98 -13.71 4.27 -9.82
C ARG A 98 -12.75 5.02 -8.92
N ARG A 99 -11.57 4.45 -8.64
CA ARG A 99 -10.55 5.07 -7.77
C ARG A 99 -9.55 5.91 -8.54
N TYR A 100 -9.58 5.86 -9.87
CA TYR A 100 -8.58 6.52 -10.70
C TYR A 100 -8.49 8.02 -10.43
N ARG A 101 -9.63 8.70 -10.35
CA ARG A 101 -9.64 10.15 -10.12
C ARG A 101 -8.98 10.52 -8.81
N ASP A 102 -9.33 9.82 -7.73
CA ASP A 102 -8.75 10.07 -6.42
C ASP A 102 -7.24 9.83 -6.41
N ILE A 103 -6.81 8.71 -6.98
CA ILE A 103 -5.39 8.35 -7.06
C ILE A 103 -4.63 9.40 -7.87
N SER A 104 -5.09 9.72 -9.07
CA SER A 104 -4.38 10.63 -9.96
C SER A 104 -4.31 12.04 -9.40
N GLN A 105 -5.39 12.53 -8.79
CA GLN A 105 -5.39 13.85 -8.18
C GLN A 105 -4.41 13.95 -7.02
N LYS A 106 -4.40 12.96 -6.14
CA LYS A 106 -3.47 12.94 -5.01
C LYS A 106 -2.02 12.83 -5.48
N TRP A 107 -1.78 11.98 -6.46
CA TRP A 107 -0.43 11.77 -6.97
C TRP A 107 0.13 13.00 -7.66
N LEU A 108 -0.68 13.65 -8.50
CA LEU A 108 -0.24 14.84 -9.24
C LEU A 108 -0.02 16.04 -8.34
N LYS A 109 -0.60 16.06 -7.14
CA LYS A 109 -0.40 17.14 -6.18
C LYS A 109 0.85 16.96 -5.34
N GLN A 110 1.46 15.78 -5.35
CA GLN A 110 2.69 15.56 -4.60
C GLN A 110 3.83 16.37 -5.21
N GLY A 111 4.62 17.00 -4.36
CA GLY A 111 5.74 17.82 -4.79
C GLY A 111 5.40 19.28 -5.11
N GLU A 112 4.13 19.67 -4.99
CA GLU A 112 3.72 21.06 -5.13
C GLU A 112 4.04 21.88 -3.89
#